data_b39a8367588ba57d4cb73cc82b5a16ce
#
_entry.id   b39a8367588ba57d4cb73cc82b5a16ce
#
_cell.length_a   1.000
_cell.length_b   1.000
_cell.length_c   1.000
_cell.angle_alpha   90.00
_cell.angle_beta   90.00
_cell.angle_gamma   90.00
#
_symmetry.space_group_name_H-M   'P 1'
#
loop_
_entity.id
_entity.type
_entity.pdbx_description
1 polymer ?
#
loop_
_entity_poly.entity_id
_entity_poly.type
_entity_poly.pdbx_seq_one_letter_code
_entity_poly.pdbx_strand_id
1 'polypeptide(L)'
;CALKILSMEIYQIVGYILAVFVGITLGMLGSGGSILSVPILVYIMGIEPVLATAYSLFVIGTTSLVGGIHKAKQKLVDFNKVMLFGIPAVISVFVSRKVLVPKIPEIIFSSDDFTLSKSVLIMVVFAIVMVFASVRMIKPLKEKLVSNDEKLNYYKIAFLGICIGLISGFVGAGGGFLIVPTLLFFAK
;
A
#
# COMPACT_ATOMS: atom_id res chain seq x y z
N CYS A 1 18.52 -33.26 -4.25
CA CYS A 1 17.18 -32.91 -4.73
C CYS A 1 16.17 -32.81 -3.58
N ALA A 2 16.10 -33.81 -2.70
CA ALA A 2 15.15 -33.85 -1.57
C ALA A 2 15.33 -32.69 -0.57
N LEU A 3 16.55 -32.29 -0.24
CA LEU A 3 16.85 -31.17 0.65
C LEU A 3 16.33 -29.81 0.09
N LYS A 4 16.37 -29.62 -1.23
CA LYS A 4 15.87 -28.40 -1.88
C LYS A 4 14.33 -28.33 -1.88
N ILE A 5 13.68 -29.49 -2.01
CA ILE A 5 12.23 -29.60 -1.93
C ILE A 5 11.77 -29.32 -0.49
N LEU A 6 12.42 -29.93 0.49
CA LEU A 6 12.13 -29.76 1.91
C LEU A 6 12.32 -28.30 2.37
N SER A 7 13.36 -27.62 1.89
CA SER A 7 13.57 -26.21 2.19
C SER A 7 12.49 -25.30 1.57
N MET A 8 12.05 -25.60 0.34
CA MET A 8 10.95 -24.86 -0.30
C MET A 8 9.65 -24.99 0.49
N GLU A 9 9.32 -26.19 0.98
CA GLU A 9 8.13 -26.39 1.82
C GLU A 9 8.20 -25.63 3.14
N ILE A 10 9.38 -25.59 3.79
CA ILE A 10 9.58 -24.82 5.02
C ILE A 10 9.39 -23.32 4.79
N TYR A 11 9.95 -22.75 3.73
CA TYR A 11 9.74 -21.33 3.40
C TYR A 11 8.28 -21.00 3.11
N GLN A 12 7.54 -21.90 2.48
CA GLN A 12 6.11 -21.72 2.23
C GLN A 12 5.31 -21.77 3.54
N ILE A 13 5.60 -22.71 4.44
CA ILE A 13 4.94 -22.81 5.75
C ILE A 13 5.19 -21.53 6.57
N VAL A 14 6.45 -21.09 6.64
CA VAL A 14 6.80 -19.82 7.30
C VAL A 14 6.07 -18.64 6.67
N GLY A 15 5.99 -18.58 5.33
CA GLY A 15 5.25 -17.58 4.59
C GLY A 15 3.76 -17.55 4.97
N TYR A 16 3.12 -18.69 5.09
CA TYR A 16 1.71 -18.77 5.52
C TYR A 16 1.49 -18.33 6.96
N ILE A 17 2.37 -18.71 7.87
CA ILE A 17 2.31 -18.25 9.27
C ILE A 17 2.44 -16.73 9.34
N LEU A 18 3.40 -16.17 8.62
CA LEU A 18 3.60 -14.72 8.56
C LEU A 18 2.41 -14.00 7.88
N ALA A 19 1.78 -14.61 6.88
CA ALA A 19 0.57 -14.07 6.27
C ALA A 19 -0.59 -13.98 7.27
N VAL A 20 -0.73 -14.95 8.17
CA VAL A 20 -1.72 -14.88 9.28
C VAL A 20 -1.39 -13.71 10.21
N PHE A 21 -0.14 -13.53 10.61
CA PHE A 21 0.28 -12.38 11.43
C PHE A 21 -0.01 -11.04 10.74
N VAL A 22 0.27 -10.93 9.44
CA VAL A 22 -0.07 -9.75 8.65
C VAL A 22 -1.59 -9.51 8.63
N GLY A 23 -2.38 -10.58 8.50
CA GLY A 23 -3.84 -10.48 8.56
C GLY A 23 -4.34 -9.95 9.90
N ILE A 24 -3.76 -10.43 11.01
CA ILE A 24 -4.08 -9.95 12.36
C ILE A 24 -3.69 -8.47 12.52
N THR A 25 -2.48 -8.09 12.13
CA THR A 25 -2.02 -6.69 12.22
C THR A 25 -2.84 -5.76 11.32
N LEU A 26 -3.25 -6.22 10.13
CA LEU A 26 -4.18 -5.50 9.26
C LEU A 26 -5.53 -5.28 9.94
N GLY A 27 -6.06 -6.28 10.62
CA GLY A 27 -7.31 -6.19 11.35
C GLY A 27 -7.25 -5.24 12.56
N MET A 28 -6.14 -5.26 13.30
CA MET A 28 -5.95 -4.43 14.50
C MET A 28 -5.59 -2.98 14.18
N LEU A 29 -4.61 -2.78 13.30
CA LEU A 29 -4.05 -1.46 12.96
C LEU A 29 -4.70 -0.84 11.70
N GLY A 30 -5.63 -1.54 11.07
CA GLY A 30 -6.20 -1.14 9.79
C GLY A 30 -5.13 -1.17 8.69
N SER A 31 -4.81 -0.02 8.12
CA SER A 31 -3.89 0.10 6.98
C SER A 31 -2.41 -0.19 7.29
N GLY A 32 -1.99 -0.16 8.55
CA GLY A 32 -0.57 -0.31 8.94
C GLY A 32 0.01 -1.70 8.64
N GLY A 33 -0.79 -2.75 8.72
CA GLY A 33 -0.34 -4.12 8.43
C GLY A 33 -0.03 -4.39 6.95
N SER A 34 -0.55 -3.58 6.03
CA SER A 34 -0.34 -3.73 4.59
C SER A 34 1.13 -3.54 4.16
N ILE A 35 1.89 -2.81 4.95
CA ILE A 35 3.32 -2.54 4.71
C ILE A 35 4.14 -3.83 4.64
N LEU A 36 3.82 -4.83 5.46
CA LEU A 36 4.58 -6.08 5.54
C LEU A 36 4.24 -7.07 4.43
N SER A 37 3.09 -6.93 3.76
CA SER A 37 2.63 -7.90 2.76
C SER A 37 3.60 -8.05 1.59
N VAL A 38 4.08 -6.94 1.02
CA VAL A 38 4.99 -6.98 -0.14
C VAL A 38 6.35 -7.58 0.23
N PRO A 39 7.06 -7.15 1.29
CA PRO A 39 8.32 -7.77 1.71
C PRO A 39 8.21 -9.27 1.99
N ILE A 40 7.16 -9.72 2.64
CA ILE A 40 6.97 -11.15 2.92
C ILE A 40 6.81 -11.95 1.62
N LEU A 41 5.99 -11.47 0.69
CA LEU A 41 5.81 -12.12 -0.60
C LEU A 41 7.10 -12.17 -1.42
N VAL A 42 7.90 -11.10 -1.40
CA VAL A 42 9.13 -11.02 -2.19
C VAL A 42 10.28 -11.79 -1.52
N TYR A 43 10.59 -11.50 -0.25
CA TYR A 43 11.80 -12.01 0.39
C TYR A 43 11.64 -13.41 1.00
N ILE A 44 10.44 -13.77 1.44
CA ILE A 44 10.21 -15.06 2.10
C ILE A 44 9.61 -16.06 1.12
N MET A 45 8.61 -15.65 0.35
CA MET A 45 7.96 -16.54 -0.62
C MET A 45 8.64 -16.53 -2.00
N GLY A 46 9.63 -15.66 -2.23
CA GLY A 46 10.39 -15.60 -3.50
C GLY A 46 9.55 -15.15 -4.71
N ILE A 47 8.44 -14.46 -4.48
CA ILE A 47 7.56 -13.99 -5.56
C ILE A 47 8.17 -12.74 -6.20
N GLU A 48 8.12 -12.67 -7.52
CA GLU A 48 8.57 -11.49 -8.26
C GLU A 48 7.87 -10.21 -7.75
N PRO A 49 8.60 -9.09 -7.54
CA PRO A 49 8.05 -7.85 -6.97
C PRO A 49 6.81 -7.32 -7.67
N VAL A 50 6.73 -7.41 -8.99
CA VAL A 50 5.55 -6.96 -9.76
C VAL A 50 4.31 -7.78 -9.40
N LEU A 51 4.45 -9.10 -9.33
CA LEU A 51 3.37 -10.02 -8.91
C LEU A 51 3.05 -9.88 -7.43
N ALA A 52 4.06 -9.77 -6.57
CA ALA A 52 3.90 -9.59 -5.13
C ALA A 52 3.08 -8.33 -4.81
N THR A 53 3.34 -7.22 -5.51
CA THR A 53 2.55 -6.00 -5.37
C THR A 53 1.11 -6.16 -5.85
N ALA A 54 0.84 -6.99 -6.88
CA ALA A 54 -0.52 -7.27 -7.33
C ALA A 54 -1.29 -8.13 -6.32
N TYR A 55 -0.66 -9.19 -5.79
CA TYR A 55 -1.24 -10.03 -4.75
C TYR A 55 -1.52 -9.25 -3.46
N SER A 56 -0.58 -8.40 -3.05
CA SER A 56 -0.76 -7.52 -1.90
C SER A 56 -1.99 -6.62 -2.06
N LEU A 57 -2.17 -5.98 -3.22
CA LEU A 57 -3.36 -5.15 -3.49
C LEU A 57 -4.66 -5.94 -3.40
N PHE A 58 -4.67 -7.18 -3.90
CA PHE A 58 -5.86 -8.05 -3.82
C PHE A 58 -6.19 -8.42 -2.37
N VAL A 59 -5.19 -8.86 -1.60
CA VAL A 59 -5.37 -9.22 -0.18
C VAL A 59 -5.83 -8.03 0.64
N ILE A 60 -5.19 -6.87 0.46
CA ILE A 60 -5.56 -5.65 1.16
C ILE A 60 -6.95 -5.15 0.74
N GLY A 61 -7.26 -5.23 -0.55
CA GLY A 61 -8.56 -4.85 -1.07
C GLY A 61 -9.70 -5.68 -0.47
N THR A 62 -9.55 -7.01 -0.42
CA THR A 62 -10.56 -7.91 0.15
C THR A 62 -10.71 -7.72 1.67
N THR A 63 -9.62 -7.60 2.41
CA THR A 63 -9.66 -7.35 3.86
C THR A 63 -10.26 -5.99 4.19
N SER A 64 -9.92 -4.95 3.43
CA SER A 64 -10.48 -3.61 3.59
C SER A 64 -11.97 -3.56 3.25
N LEU A 65 -12.43 -4.35 2.28
CA LEU A 65 -13.84 -4.46 1.95
C LEU A 65 -14.64 -5.02 3.13
N VAL A 66 -14.17 -6.12 3.73
CA VAL A 66 -14.82 -6.74 4.90
C VAL A 66 -14.85 -5.77 6.08
N GLY A 67 -13.71 -5.15 6.41
CA GLY A 67 -13.62 -4.16 7.48
C GLY A 67 -14.48 -2.92 7.21
N GLY A 68 -14.50 -2.45 5.97
CA GLY A 68 -15.31 -1.32 5.54
C GLY A 68 -16.80 -1.56 5.67
N ILE A 69 -17.30 -2.73 5.25
CA ILE A 69 -18.72 -3.12 5.41
C ILE A 69 -19.09 -3.15 6.92
N HIS A 70 -18.22 -3.71 7.75
CA HIS A 70 -18.48 -3.77 9.19
C HIS A 70 -18.59 -2.37 9.81
N LYS A 71 -17.68 -1.46 9.48
CA LYS A 71 -17.71 -0.06 9.95
C LYS A 71 -18.88 0.74 9.35
N ALA A 72 -19.25 0.47 8.10
CA ALA A 72 -20.42 1.08 7.47
C ALA A 72 -21.72 0.69 8.19
N LYS A 73 -21.89 -0.56 8.59
CA LYS A 73 -23.03 -1.02 9.41
C LYS A 73 -23.12 -0.31 10.75
N GLN A 74 -21.98 0.05 11.34
CA GLN A 74 -21.90 0.84 12.57
C GLN A 74 -22.17 2.34 12.39
N LYS A 75 -22.47 2.79 11.16
CA LYS A 75 -22.66 4.21 10.80
C LYS A 75 -21.47 5.11 11.10
N LEU A 76 -20.26 4.55 11.17
CA LEU A 76 -19.01 5.27 11.43
C LEU A 76 -18.34 5.79 10.15
N VAL A 77 -18.96 5.56 8.99
CA VAL A 77 -18.40 5.91 7.67
C VAL A 77 -19.17 7.07 7.07
N ASP A 78 -18.45 8.15 6.77
CA ASP A 78 -18.97 9.26 5.98
C ASP A 78 -18.79 8.92 4.48
N PHE A 79 -19.86 8.42 3.88
CA PHE A 79 -19.84 7.97 2.47
C PHE A 79 -19.48 9.09 1.50
N ASN A 80 -19.82 10.34 1.78
CA ASN A 80 -19.49 11.46 0.89
C ASN A 80 -17.97 11.65 0.82
N LYS A 81 -17.28 11.62 1.95
CA LYS A 81 -15.83 11.74 2.00
C LYS A 81 -15.13 10.51 1.39
N VAL A 82 -15.68 9.31 1.65
CA VAL A 82 -15.15 8.07 1.07
C VAL A 82 -15.26 8.09 -0.45
N MET A 83 -16.37 8.51 -1.02
CA MET A 83 -16.55 8.60 -2.48
C MET A 83 -15.65 9.66 -3.10
N LEU A 84 -15.56 10.82 -2.46
CA LEU A 84 -14.75 11.94 -2.95
C LEU A 84 -13.26 11.59 -3.04
N PHE A 85 -12.74 10.85 -2.07
CA PHE A 85 -11.35 10.39 -2.05
C PHE A 85 -11.16 9.08 -2.80
N GLY A 86 -12.07 8.12 -2.59
CA GLY A 86 -11.92 6.74 -3.05
C GLY A 86 -12.04 6.60 -4.56
N ILE A 87 -13.00 7.27 -5.21
CA ILE A 87 -13.18 7.16 -6.66
C ILE A 87 -11.92 7.63 -7.42
N PRO A 88 -11.37 8.83 -7.17
CA PRO A 88 -10.13 9.27 -7.82
C PRO A 88 -8.94 8.36 -7.50
N ALA A 89 -8.86 7.86 -6.25
CA ALA A 89 -7.79 6.97 -5.85
C ALA A 89 -7.84 5.63 -6.60
N VAL A 90 -9.01 4.99 -6.71
CA VAL A 90 -9.17 3.72 -7.44
C VAL A 90 -8.85 3.90 -8.92
N ILE A 91 -9.34 4.97 -9.55
CA ILE A 91 -9.02 5.27 -10.96
C ILE A 91 -7.51 5.43 -11.13
N SER A 92 -6.86 6.14 -10.22
CA SER A 92 -5.40 6.37 -10.26
C SER A 92 -4.59 5.09 -10.06
N VAL A 93 -5.01 4.20 -9.15
CA VAL A 93 -4.40 2.86 -8.98
C VAL A 93 -4.51 2.08 -10.28
N PHE A 94 -5.69 2.06 -10.89
CA PHE A 94 -5.91 1.35 -12.15
C PHE A 94 -5.05 1.90 -13.29
N VAL A 95 -4.98 3.22 -13.44
CA VAL A 95 -4.13 3.90 -14.44
C VAL A 95 -2.66 3.58 -14.19
N SER A 96 -2.19 3.65 -12.94
CA SER A 96 -0.83 3.31 -12.57
C SER A 96 -0.48 1.87 -12.99
N ARG A 97 -1.35 0.91 -12.67
CA ARG A 97 -1.14 -0.51 -13.00
C ARG A 97 -1.24 -0.83 -14.49
N LYS A 98 -2.20 -0.23 -15.19
CA LYS A 98 -2.45 -0.53 -16.60
C LYS A 98 -1.51 0.23 -17.54
N VAL A 99 -1.09 1.44 -17.16
CA VAL A 99 -0.34 2.33 -18.05
C VAL A 99 1.09 2.53 -17.56
N LEU A 100 1.30 2.86 -16.28
CA LEU A 100 2.63 3.21 -15.77
C LEU A 100 3.53 1.98 -15.66
N VAL A 101 3.07 0.95 -14.96
CA VAL A 101 3.87 -0.25 -14.69
C VAL A 101 4.28 -1.00 -15.96
N PRO A 102 3.42 -1.22 -16.98
CA PRO A 102 3.83 -1.89 -18.21
C PRO A 102 4.77 -1.08 -19.10
N LYS A 103 4.71 0.26 -19.04
CA LYS A 103 5.58 1.13 -19.83
C LYS A 103 7.03 1.15 -19.35
N ILE A 104 7.30 0.69 -18.14
CA ILE A 104 8.66 0.60 -17.63
C ILE A 104 9.32 -0.64 -18.23
N PRO A 105 10.44 -0.49 -18.96
CA PRO A 105 11.18 -1.62 -19.50
C PRO A 105 11.70 -2.51 -18.38
N GLU A 106 11.89 -3.80 -18.66
CA GLU A 106 12.38 -4.77 -17.67
C GLU A 106 13.80 -4.42 -17.19
N ILE A 107 14.62 -3.89 -18.09
CA ILE A 107 15.97 -3.37 -17.80
C ILE A 107 15.95 -1.88 -18.09
N ILE A 108 16.12 -1.06 -17.06
CA ILE A 108 16.10 0.40 -17.15
C ILE A 108 17.50 0.92 -17.46
N PHE A 109 18.49 0.34 -16.79
CA PHE A 109 19.89 0.71 -16.94
C PHE A 109 20.75 -0.54 -16.72
N SER A 110 21.67 -0.79 -17.63
CA SER A 110 22.66 -1.86 -17.51
C SER A 110 24.05 -1.25 -17.69
N SER A 111 24.87 -1.36 -16.67
CA SER A 111 26.30 -1.08 -16.69
C SER A 111 27.05 -2.34 -16.27
N ASP A 112 28.36 -2.44 -16.56
CA ASP A 112 29.14 -3.66 -16.35
C ASP A 112 29.05 -4.23 -14.93
N ASP A 113 28.84 -3.38 -13.91
CA ASP A 113 28.75 -3.79 -12.50
C ASP A 113 27.36 -3.67 -11.89
N PHE A 114 26.37 -3.05 -12.56
CA PHE A 114 25.06 -2.81 -11.95
C PHE A 114 23.93 -2.81 -12.97
N THR A 115 22.94 -3.68 -12.77
CA THR A 115 21.72 -3.74 -13.57
C THR A 115 20.52 -3.25 -12.78
N LEU A 116 19.93 -2.12 -13.18
CA LEU A 116 18.69 -1.62 -12.60
C LEU A 116 17.52 -2.24 -13.34
N SER A 117 16.94 -3.29 -12.75
CA SER A 117 15.71 -3.90 -13.27
C SER A 117 14.46 -3.18 -12.73
N LYS A 118 13.35 -3.35 -13.44
CA LYS A 118 12.02 -2.89 -13.02
C LYS A 118 11.67 -3.34 -11.60
N SER A 119 11.99 -4.58 -11.26
CA SER A 119 11.76 -5.16 -9.93
C SER A 119 12.53 -4.41 -8.84
N VAL A 120 13.80 -4.10 -9.09
CA VAL A 120 14.63 -3.31 -8.16
C VAL A 120 14.08 -1.90 -7.99
N LEU A 121 13.68 -1.25 -9.10
CA LEU A 121 13.06 0.08 -9.03
C LEU A 121 11.82 0.10 -8.13
N ILE A 122 10.92 -0.86 -8.32
CA ILE A 122 9.69 -0.96 -7.51
C ILE A 122 10.03 -1.12 -6.02
N MET A 123 11.01 -1.96 -5.69
CA MET A 123 11.42 -2.20 -4.31
C MET A 123 12.12 -0.97 -3.69
N VAL A 124 12.92 -0.24 -4.45
CA VAL A 124 13.56 1.00 -4.00
C VAL A 124 12.52 2.09 -3.73
N VAL A 125 11.57 2.29 -4.66
CA VAL A 125 10.48 3.24 -4.46
C VAL A 125 9.63 2.85 -3.25
N PHE A 126 9.33 1.55 -3.09
CA PHE A 126 8.64 1.03 -1.92
C PHE A 126 9.39 1.39 -0.63
N ALA A 127 10.70 1.13 -0.55
CA ALA A 127 11.51 1.42 0.62
C ALA A 127 11.52 2.93 0.96
N ILE A 128 11.68 3.79 -0.05
CA ILE A 128 11.63 5.26 0.14
C ILE A 128 10.29 5.70 0.71
N VAL A 129 9.19 5.19 0.14
CA VAL A 129 7.84 5.51 0.60
C VAL A 129 7.62 5.04 2.04
N MET A 130 8.12 3.86 2.41
CA MET A 130 8.04 3.34 3.78
C MET A 130 8.81 4.21 4.78
N VAL A 131 10.05 4.60 4.45
CA VAL A 131 10.85 5.49 5.30
C VAL A 131 10.14 6.83 5.48
N PHE A 132 9.63 7.40 4.40
CA PHE A 132 8.90 8.68 4.47
C PHE A 132 7.65 8.57 5.34
N ALA A 133 6.85 7.53 5.18
CA ALA A 133 5.65 7.29 5.99
C ALA A 133 6.01 7.08 7.47
N SER A 134 7.05 6.31 7.77
CA SER A 134 7.54 6.07 9.14
C SER A 134 7.96 7.36 9.83
N VAL A 135 8.79 8.17 9.18
CA VAL A 135 9.24 9.48 9.73
C VAL A 135 8.04 10.41 10.00
N ARG A 136 7.03 10.36 9.14
CA ARG A 136 5.81 11.18 9.32
C ARG A 136 4.95 10.69 10.48
N MET A 137 4.88 9.39 10.73
CA MET A 137 4.09 8.81 11.82
C MET A 137 4.76 9.02 13.19
N ILE A 138 6.10 9.10 13.26
CA ILE A 138 6.82 9.35 14.52
C ILE A 138 6.66 10.79 15.00
N LYS A 139 6.51 11.75 14.08
CA LYS A 139 6.31 13.15 14.47
C LYS A 139 4.94 13.31 15.12
N PRO A 140 4.86 13.70 16.42
CA PRO A 140 3.59 13.88 17.08
C PRO A 140 2.80 14.96 16.33
N LEU A 141 1.55 14.62 16.01
CA LEU A 141 0.58 15.60 15.55
C LEU A 141 0.43 16.62 16.67
N LYS A 142 0.84 17.87 16.43
CA LYS A 142 0.35 18.97 17.25
C LYS A 142 -1.18 18.93 17.11
N GLU A 143 -1.87 18.58 18.17
CA GLU A 143 -3.33 18.74 18.28
C GLU A 143 -3.67 20.21 18.05
N LYS A 144 -3.81 20.64 16.83
CA LYS A 144 -4.66 21.78 16.54
C LYS A 144 -6.06 21.24 16.64
N LEU A 145 -6.74 21.66 17.70
CA LEU A 145 -8.18 21.50 17.87
C LEU A 145 -8.85 21.69 16.51
N VAL A 146 -9.57 20.67 16.08
CA VAL A 146 -10.34 20.70 14.83
C VAL A 146 -11.28 21.90 14.97
N SER A 147 -10.94 23.01 14.36
CA SER A 147 -11.84 24.14 14.18
C SER A 147 -12.96 23.65 13.27
N ASN A 148 -14.16 23.63 13.80
CA ASN A 148 -15.37 23.10 13.17
C ASN A 148 -15.81 23.84 11.90
N ASP A 149 -15.06 24.85 11.42
CA ASP A 149 -15.45 25.76 10.34
C ASP A 149 -14.54 25.76 9.10
N GLU A 150 -13.56 24.86 8.99
CA GLU A 150 -12.81 24.80 7.73
C GLU A 150 -13.65 24.10 6.66
N LYS A 151 -14.15 24.88 5.70
CA LYS A 151 -14.76 24.38 4.47
C LYS A 151 -13.83 23.32 3.84
N LEU A 152 -14.24 22.06 3.91
CA LEU A 152 -13.52 20.95 3.27
C LEU A 152 -13.24 21.33 1.81
N ASN A 153 -11.98 21.48 1.46
CA ASN A 153 -11.60 21.79 0.10
C ASN A 153 -11.65 20.50 -0.73
N TYR A 154 -12.82 20.25 -1.33
CA TYR A 154 -13.11 19.03 -2.09
C TYR A 154 -12.05 18.75 -3.17
N TYR A 155 -11.51 19.78 -3.80
CA TYR A 155 -10.45 19.65 -4.81
C TYR A 155 -9.15 19.13 -4.22
N LYS A 156 -8.77 19.57 -3.01
CA LYS A 156 -7.57 19.07 -2.33
C LYS A 156 -7.69 17.60 -1.99
N ILE A 157 -8.84 17.16 -1.49
CA ILE A 157 -9.09 15.76 -1.12
C ILE A 157 -9.06 14.86 -2.37
N ALA A 158 -9.68 15.27 -3.46
CA ALA A 158 -9.65 14.52 -4.71
C ALA A 158 -8.23 14.44 -5.29
N PHE A 159 -7.49 15.55 -5.30
CA PHE A 159 -6.10 15.58 -5.76
C PHE A 159 -5.18 14.67 -4.93
N LEU A 160 -5.35 14.68 -3.61
CA LEU A 160 -4.62 13.77 -2.71
C LEU A 160 -4.96 12.32 -3.01
N GLY A 161 -6.24 12.01 -3.28
CA GLY A 161 -6.66 10.69 -3.72
C GLY A 161 -5.94 10.23 -4.99
N ILE A 162 -5.80 11.12 -5.97
CA ILE A 162 -5.06 10.84 -7.21
C ILE A 162 -3.58 10.55 -6.92
N CYS A 163 -2.90 11.42 -6.16
CA CYS A 163 -1.48 11.24 -5.85
C CYS A 163 -1.22 9.94 -5.08
N ILE A 164 -2.03 9.68 -4.03
CA ILE A 164 -1.90 8.46 -3.22
C ILE A 164 -2.22 7.23 -4.07
N GLY A 165 -3.26 7.30 -4.90
CA GLY A 165 -3.62 6.21 -5.79
C GLY A 165 -2.52 5.85 -6.79
N LEU A 166 -1.85 6.83 -7.39
CA LEU A 166 -0.72 6.60 -8.29
C LEU A 166 0.44 5.90 -7.56
N ILE A 167 0.85 6.42 -6.41
CA ILE A 167 1.95 5.84 -5.62
C ILE A 167 1.57 4.43 -5.14
N SER A 168 0.36 4.27 -4.61
CA SER A 168 -0.15 2.98 -4.14
C SER A 168 -0.24 1.94 -5.24
N GLY A 169 -0.70 2.33 -6.43
CA GLY A 169 -0.77 1.45 -7.59
C GLY A 169 0.61 0.97 -8.04
N PHE A 170 1.61 1.83 -7.98
CA PHE A 170 2.99 1.51 -8.32
C PHE A 170 3.64 0.59 -7.27
N VAL A 171 3.51 0.95 -5.99
CA VAL A 171 4.15 0.27 -4.86
C VAL A 171 3.42 -1.02 -4.46
N GLY A 172 2.10 -1.11 -4.69
CA GLY A 172 1.32 -2.29 -4.36
C GLY A 172 0.94 -2.45 -2.88
N ALA A 173 1.17 -1.43 -2.07
CA ALA A 173 0.91 -1.49 -0.62
C ALA A 173 -0.53 -1.10 -0.23
N GLY A 174 -1.46 -1.04 -1.19
CA GLY A 174 -2.88 -0.77 -0.95
C GLY A 174 -3.22 0.65 -0.49
N GLY A 175 -2.25 1.56 -0.45
CA GLY A 175 -2.43 2.98 -0.12
C GLY A 175 -2.87 3.29 1.30
N GLY A 176 -3.43 2.35 2.03
CA GLY A 176 -4.00 2.57 3.35
C GLY A 176 -2.99 3.19 4.33
N PHE A 177 -1.75 2.72 4.32
CA PHE A 177 -0.70 3.27 5.18
C PHE A 177 -0.27 4.69 4.80
N LEU A 178 -0.49 5.10 3.55
CA LEU A 178 -0.26 6.47 3.07
C LEU A 178 -1.46 7.38 3.32
N ILE A 179 -2.66 6.83 3.32
CA ILE A 179 -3.90 7.60 3.51
C ILE A 179 -3.91 8.27 4.88
N VAL A 180 -3.59 7.50 5.94
CA VAL A 180 -3.62 8.02 7.32
C VAL A 180 -2.69 9.22 7.50
N PRO A 181 -1.36 9.13 7.25
CA PRO A 181 -0.48 10.28 7.42
C PRO A 181 -0.82 11.42 6.46
N THR A 182 -1.27 11.12 5.25
CA THR A 182 -1.58 12.17 4.27
C THR A 182 -2.86 12.92 4.63
N LEU A 183 -3.95 12.23 5.00
CA LEU A 183 -5.17 12.90 5.44
C LEU A 183 -4.95 13.71 6.71
N LEU A 184 -4.15 13.21 7.65
CA LEU A 184 -3.83 13.96 8.87
C LEU A 184 -3.05 15.25 8.62
N PHE A 185 -2.25 15.31 7.54
CA PHE A 185 -1.41 16.49 7.25
C PHE A 185 -2.01 17.43 6.20
N PHE A 186 -2.80 16.93 5.27
CA PHE A 186 -3.29 17.70 4.12
C PHE A 186 -4.80 17.94 4.11
N ALA A 187 -5.58 17.20 4.89
CA ALA A 187 -7.01 17.41 5.03
C ALA A 187 -7.37 18.50 6.07
N LYS A 188 -6.36 19.35 6.37
CA LYS A 188 -6.54 20.59 7.14
C LYS A 188 -7.00 21.70 6.23
#